data_0f0cb201cb438cab1b62fa5d33501293
#
_entry.id   0f0cb201cb438cab1b62fa5d33501293
#
_cell.length_a   1.000
_cell.length_b   1.000
_cell.length_c   1.000
_cell.angle_alpha   90.00
_cell.angle_beta   90.00
_cell.angle_gamma   90.00
#
_symmetry.space_group_name_H-M   'P 1'
#
loop_
_entity.id
_entity.type
_entity.pdbx_description
1 polymer ?
#
loop_
_entity_poly.entity_id
_entity_poly.type
_entity_poly.pdbx_seq_one_letter_code
_entity_poly.pdbx_strand_id
1 'polypeptide(L)'
;MRIGIEYRKLANDEGIALHVLGDKDGEEIELLTFDCFRNAPHYHYGPRSKNQRLYLDRTVVPNPLIWALHLLKGGKLAAMLERAGYKEHAQKLNPAVMVHGMAQVESISVEMEKTNSP
;
A
#
# COMPACT_ATOMS: atom_id res chain seq x y z
N MET A 1 -3.60 13.53 0.58
CA MET A 1 -3.13 12.12 0.52
C MET A 1 -4.09 11.30 -0.30
N ARG A 2 -3.56 10.41 -1.10
CA ARG A 2 -4.38 9.50 -1.91
C ARG A 2 -3.71 8.12 -2.00
N ILE A 3 -4.49 7.12 -2.41
CA ILE A 3 -3.99 5.78 -2.65
C ILE A 3 -4.11 5.48 -4.14
N GLY A 4 -2.98 5.19 -4.76
CA GLY A 4 -2.91 4.75 -6.14
C GLY A 4 -2.94 3.23 -6.20
N ILE A 5 -3.62 2.69 -7.20
CA ILE A 5 -3.77 1.25 -7.36
C ILE A 5 -3.33 0.88 -8.78
N GLU A 6 -2.45 -0.11 -8.88
CA GLU A 6 -2.07 -0.64 -10.19
C GLU A 6 -1.87 -2.15 -10.11
N TYR A 7 -2.03 -2.83 -11.25
CA TYR A 7 -1.61 -4.22 -11.39
C TYR A 7 -0.27 -4.22 -12.10
N ARG A 8 0.76 -4.76 -11.45
CA ARG A 8 2.12 -4.80 -12.00
C ARG A 8 2.46 -6.19 -12.48
N LYS A 9 2.96 -6.27 -13.70
CA LYS A 9 3.50 -7.52 -14.27
C LYS A 9 4.99 -7.36 -14.44
N LEU A 10 5.75 -8.19 -13.72
CA LEU A 10 7.21 -8.26 -13.81
C LEU A 10 7.59 -9.60 -14.45
N ALA A 11 8.87 -9.77 -14.79
CA ALA A 11 9.35 -10.99 -15.41
C ALA A 11 9.06 -12.24 -14.58
N ASN A 12 9.20 -12.16 -13.26
CA ASN A 12 9.11 -13.32 -12.37
C ASN A 12 8.03 -13.16 -11.28
N ASP A 13 7.24 -12.10 -11.33
CA ASP A 13 6.22 -11.86 -10.31
C ASP A 13 5.15 -10.92 -10.84
N GLU A 14 3.99 -10.92 -10.19
CA GLU A 14 2.91 -10.01 -10.52
C GLU A 14 1.93 -9.86 -9.36
N GLY A 15 1.18 -8.78 -9.35
CA GLY A 15 0.15 -8.51 -8.37
C GLY A 15 -0.22 -7.04 -8.27
N ILE A 16 -1.12 -6.77 -7.33
CA ILE A 16 -1.56 -5.41 -7.05
C ILE A 16 -0.49 -4.66 -6.27
N ALA A 17 -0.22 -3.43 -6.68
CA ALA A 17 0.56 -2.48 -5.89
C ALA A 17 -0.38 -1.38 -5.38
N LEU A 18 -0.32 -1.12 -4.07
CA LEU A 18 -1.04 -0.05 -3.41
C LEU A 18 -0.04 1.03 -3.00
N HIS A 19 -0.17 2.21 -3.60
CA HIS A 19 0.73 3.32 -3.34
C HIS A 19 0.06 4.36 -2.46
N VAL A 20 0.61 4.59 -1.27
CA VAL A 20 0.16 5.68 -0.40
C VAL A 20 0.95 6.92 -0.77
N LEU A 21 0.27 7.92 -1.30
CA LEU A 21 0.87 9.12 -1.86
C LEU A 21 0.49 10.34 -1.02
N GLY A 22 1.41 11.24 -0.84
CA GLY A 22 1.19 12.49 -0.12
C GLY A 22 1.90 13.65 -0.82
N ASP A 23 1.64 14.85 -0.35
CA ASP A 23 2.28 16.06 -0.89
C ASP A 23 3.44 16.51 -0.01
N LYS A 24 4.50 16.95 -0.67
CA LYS A 24 5.63 17.60 -0.02
C LYS A 24 6.12 18.73 -0.92
N ASP A 25 6.07 19.94 -0.39
CA ASP A 25 6.51 21.15 -1.10
C ASP A 25 5.89 21.29 -2.50
N GLY A 26 4.59 20.97 -2.61
CA GLY A 26 3.86 21.05 -3.87
C GLY A 26 4.02 19.87 -4.81
N GLU A 27 4.81 18.88 -4.44
CA GLU A 27 5.03 17.69 -5.24
C GLU A 27 4.42 16.45 -4.57
N GLU A 28 3.86 15.56 -5.39
CA GLU A 28 3.36 14.29 -4.90
C GLU A 28 4.51 13.32 -4.69
N ILE A 29 4.58 12.76 -3.48
CA ILE A 29 5.62 11.79 -3.15
C ILE A 29 5.01 10.47 -2.68
N GLU A 30 5.73 9.39 -2.89
CA GLU A 30 5.36 8.07 -2.39
C GLU A 30 5.81 7.95 -0.94
N LEU A 31 4.84 7.70 -0.04
CA LEU A 31 5.11 7.55 1.39
C LEU A 31 5.31 6.09 1.77
N LEU A 32 4.53 5.20 1.16
CA LEU A 32 4.51 3.78 1.47
C LEU A 32 3.90 3.04 0.28
N THR A 33 4.47 1.91 -0.07
CA THR A 33 3.93 1.05 -1.12
C THR A 33 3.84 -0.38 -0.64
N PHE A 34 2.70 -1.01 -0.89
CA PHE A 34 2.51 -2.45 -0.70
C PHE A 34 2.52 -3.12 -2.07
N ASP A 35 3.55 -3.91 -2.33
CA ASP A 35 3.63 -4.74 -3.53
C ASP A 35 3.10 -6.14 -3.18
N CYS A 36 1.81 -6.33 -3.44
CA CYS A 36 1.08 -7.55 -3.07
C CYS A 36 1.30 -8.65 -4.11
N PHE A 37 2.55 -8.98 -4.37
CA PHE A 37 2.96 -9.93 -5.40
C PHE A 37 2.71 -11.38 -4.99
N ARG A 38 2.58 -12.25 -5.99
CA ARG A 38 2.28 -13.67 -5.79
C ARG A 38 3.44 -14.41 -5.15
N ASN A 39 4.67 -14.13 -5.57
CA ASN A 39 5.85 -14.88 -5.13
C ASN A 39 6.61 -14.18 -4.02
N ALA A 40 6.90 -12.91 -4.18
CA ALA A 40 7.69 -12.15 -3.23
C ALA A 40 6.98 -10.86 -2.80
N PRO A 41 5.87 -10.98 -2.06
CA PRO A 41 5.17 -9.78 -1.58
C PRO A 41 6.03 -9.03 -0.56
N HIS A 42 5.96 -7.72 -0.62
CA HIS A 42 6.74 -6.86 0.27
C HIS A 42 6.11 -5.49 0.36
N TYR A 43 6.57 -4.69 1.31
CA TYR A 43 6.24 -3.26 1.35
C TYR A 43 7.52 -2.47 1.61
N HIS A 44 7.48 -1.17 1.26
CA HIS A 44 8.61 -0.28 1.49
C HIS A 44 8.11 1.14 1.73
N TYR A 45 8.90 1.89 2.48
CA TYR A 45 8.63 3.29 2.78
C TYR A 45 9.40 4.20 1.85
N GLY A 46 8.75 5.30 1.46
CA GLY A 46 9.38 6.37 0.71
C GLY A 46 9.79 6.01 -0.70
N PRO A 47 10.59 6.89 -1.32
CA PRO A 47 11.03 6.69 -2.68
C PRO A 47 11.88 5.43 -2.85
N ARG A 48 11.74 4.78 -4.00
CA ARG A 48 12.48 3.55 -4.35
C ARG A 48 13.99 3.67 -4.17
N SER A 49 14.53 4.89 -4.25
CA SER A 49 15.96 5.13 -4.08
C SER A 49 16.49 4.71 -2.71
N LYS A 50 15.64 4.63 -1.68
CA LYS A 50 16.02 4.15 -0.35
C LYS A 50 15.96 2.64 -0.23
N ASN A 51 15.25 1.99 -1.09
CA ASN A 51 15.25 0.55 -1.38
C ASN A 51 15.24 -0.42 -0.19
N GLN A 52 14.61 -0.06 0.92
CA GLN A 52 14.38 -1.00 2.02
C GLN A 52 13.07 -1.72 1.78
N ARG A 53 13.16 -2.99 1.39
CA ARG A 53 12.00 -3.84 1.17
C ARG A 53 11.80 -4.74 2.37
N LEU A 54 10.58 -4.75 2.89
CA LEU A 54 10.19 -5.61 4.00
C LEU A 54 9.35 -6.74 3.42
N TYR A 55 10.00 -7.89 3.21
CA TYR A 55 9.36 -9.04 2.59
C TYR A 55 8.42 -9.75 3.56
N LEU A 56 7.31 -10.22 3.01
CA LEU A 56 6.28 -10.94 3.77
C LEU A 56 6.45 -12.44 3.58
N ASP A 57 6.35 -13.17 4.69
CA ASP A 57 6.35 -14.62 4.66
C ASP A 57 4.98 -15.11 4.20
N ARG A 58 4.91 -15.77 3.04
CA ARG A 58 3.66 -16.26 2.46
C ARG A 58 2.97 -17.32 3.31
N THR A 59 3.70 -17.99 4.18
CA THR A 59 3.11 -18.95 5.13
C THR A 59 2.27 -18.21 6.17
N VAL A 60 2.76 -17.07 6.64
CA VAL A 60 2.08 -16.23 7.64
C VAL A 60 1.06 -15.31 6.98
N VAL A 61 1.37 -14.84 5.77
CA VAL A 61 0.53 -13.92 5.00
C VAL A 61 0.13 -14.60 3.68
N PRO A 62 -0.86 -15.48 3.70
CA PRO A 62 -1.23 -16.23 2.48
C PRO A 62 -1.86 -15.36 1.40
N ASN A 63 -2.51 -14.26 1.77
CA ASN A 63 -3.08 -13.31 0.81
C ASN A 63 -2.56 -11.91 1.10
N PRO A 64 -1.50 -11.47 0.39
CA PRO A 64 -0.88 -10.16 0.64
C PRO A 64 -1.80 -8.97 0.46
N LEU A 65 -2.69 -9.00 -0.54
CA LEU A 65 -3.62 -7.89 -0.77
C LEU A 65 -4.60 -7.72 0.40
N ILE A 66 -5.20 -8.81 0.85
CA ILE A 66 -6.13 -8.78 1.99
C ILE A 66 -5.41 -8.31 3.24
N TRP A 67 -4.19 -8.78 3.47
CA TRP A 67 -3.37 -8.36 4.60
C TRP A 67 -3.12 -6.83 4.58
N ALA A 68 -2.69 -6.29 3.43
CA ALA A 68 -2.45 -4.85 3.28
C ALA A 68 -3.73 -4.04 3.49
N LEU A 69 -4.84 -4.49 2.91
CA LEU A 69 -6.14 -3.83 3.07
C LEU A 69 -6.58 -3.80 4.54
N HIS A 70 -6.37 -4.90 5.28
CA HIS A 70 -6.69 -4.95 6.70
C HIS A 70 -5.84 -3.98 7.53
N LEU A 71 -4.55 -3.86 7.22
CA LEU A 71 -3.70 -2.87 7.88
C LEU A 71 -4.21 -1.45 7.68
N LEU A 72 -4.53 -1.12 6.44
CA LEU A 72 -5.00 0.22 6.09
C LEU A 72 -6.37 0.52 6.71
N LYS A 73 -7.30 -0.44 6.65
CA LYS A 73 -8.63 -0.31 7.24
C LYS A 73 -8.58 -0.27 8.76
N GLY A 74 -7.64 -0.97 9.36
CA GLY A 74 -7.49 -1.08 10.81
C GLY A 74 -6.83 0.11 11.49
N GLY A 75 -6.56 1.17 10.75
CA GLY A 75 -5.98 2.39 11.31
C GLY A 75 -4.48 2.31 11.57
N LYS A 76 -3.78 1.32 11.01
CA LYS A 76 -2.33 1.18 11.21
C LYS A 76 -1.51 2.17 10.39
N LEU A 77 -2.12 2.79 9.36
CA LEU A 77 -1.39 3.67 8.45
C LEU A 77 -0.74 4.85 9.18
N ALA A 78 -1.46 5.51 10.10
CA ALA A 78 -0.91 6.64 10.84
C ALA A 78 0.35 6.23 11.62
N ALA A 79 0.29 5.10 12.35
CA ALA A 79 1.43 4.60 13.11
C ALA A 79 2.61 4.23 12.21
N MET A 80 2.33 3.62 11.07
CA MET A 80 3.37 3.26 10.11
C MET A 80 4.07 4.49 9.54
N LEU A 81 3.30 5.51 9.15
CA LEU A 81 3.86 6.75 8.61
C LEU A 81 4.66 7.52 9.67
N GLU A 82 4.16 7.60 10.90
CA GLU A 82 4.87 8.25 11.99
C GLU A 82 6.21 7.58 12.24
N ARG A 83 6.23 6.26 12.33
CA ARG A 83 7.45 5.48 12.55
C ARG A 83 8.46 5.63 11.41
N ALA A 84 7.98 5.83 10.19
CA ALA A 84 8.83 6.02 9.02
C ALA A 84 9.38 7.44 8.87
N GLY A 85 8.99 8.36 9.76
CA GLY A 85 9.44 9.75 9.71
C GLY A 85 8.46 10.70 9.02
N TYR A 86 7.27 10.24 8.66
CA TYR A 86 6.23 11.07 8.03
C TYR A 86 5.17 11.51 9.04
N LYS A 87 5.62 12.06 10.16
CA LYS A 87 4.75 12.47 11.26
C LYS A 87 3.68 13.47 10.84
N GLU A 88 4.04 14.46 10.03
CA GLU A 88 3.10 15.47 9.56
C GLU A 88 1.99 14.86 8.71
N HIS A 89 2.34 13.93 7.83
CA HIS A 89 1.35 13.22 7.01
C HIS A 89 0.45 12.35 7.87
N ALA A 90 1.02 11.68 8.89
CA ALA A 90 0.24 10.87 9.82
C ALA A 90 -0.80 11.69 10.56
N GLN A 91 -0.44 12.90 11.01
CA GLN A 91 -1.32 13.78 11.76
C GLN A 91 -2.47 14.34 10.93
N LYS A 92 -2.32 14.40 9.60
CA LYS A 92 -3.35 14.91 8.69
C LYS A 92 -4.38 13.85 8.30
N LEU A 93 -4.19 12.60 8.69
CA LEU A 93 -5.13 11.55 8.37
C LEU A 93 -6.46 11.76 9.10
N ASN A 94 -7.55 11.70 8.35
CA ASN A 94 -8.90 11.77 8.90
C ASN A 94 -9.48 10.35 8.92
N PRO A 95 -9.74 9.76 10.10
CA PRO A 95 -10.23 8.38 10.19
C PRO A 95 -11.53 8.13 9.43
N ALA A 96 -12.48 9.08 9.46
CA ALA A 96 -13.75 8.92 8.77
C ALA A 96 -13.58 8.89 7.25
N VAL A 97 -12.74 9.78 6.72
CA VAL A 97 -12.41 9.81 5.28
C VAL A 97 -11.67 8.54 4.88
N MET A 98 -10.76 8.06 5.74
CA MET A 98 -10.01 6.82 5.50
C MET A 98 -10.94 5.61 5.39
N VAL A 99 -11.88 5.46 6.29
CA VAL A 99 -12.84 4.34 6.25
C VAL A 99 -13.61 4.33 4.93
N HIS A 100 -14.13 5.49 4.53
CA HIS A 100 -14.88 5.61 3.28
C HIS A 100 -14.00 5.34 2.05
N GLY A 101 -12.83 5.96 2.00
CA GLY A 101 -11.89 5.78 0.90
C GLY A 101 -11.38 4.36 0.79
N MET A 102 -11.14 3.69 1.91
CA MET A 102 -10.66 2.31 1.92
C MET A 102 -11.67 1.31 1.39
N ALA A 103 -12.97 1.56 1.56
CA ALA A 103 -13.99 0.72 0.97
C ALA A 103 -13.89 0.73 -0.56
N GLN A 104 -13.62 1.89 -1.15
CA GLN A 104 -13.42 2.03 -2.60
C GLN A 104 -12.11 1.36 -3.05
N VAL A 105 -11.04 1.56 -2.31
CA VAL A 105 -9.74 0.92 -2.60
C VAL A 105 -9.87 -0.59 -2.61
N GLU A 106 -10.55 -1.15 -1.61
CA GLU A 106 -10.79 -2.59 -1.54
C GLU A 106 -11.56 -3.09 -2.76
N SER A 107 -12.67 -2.45 -3.08
CA SER A 107 -13.51 -2.84 -4.22
C SER A 107 -12.72 -2.81 -5.53
N ILE A 108 -12.01 -1.73 -5.78
CA ILE A 108 -11.26 -1.54 -7.03
C ILE A 108 -10.08 -2.53 -7.11
N SER A 109 -9.31 -2.67 -6.03
CA SER A 109 -8.11 -3.52 -6.05
C SER A 109 -8.46 -5.01 -6.16
N VAL A 110 -9.50 -5.47 -5.47
CA VAL A 110 -9.93 -6.86 -5.53
C VAL A 110 -10.43 -7.19 -6.93
N GLU A 111 -11.23 -6.32 -7.54
CA GLU A 111 -11.72 -6.52 -8.90
C GLU A 111 -10.57 -6.50 -9.93
N MET A 112 -9.64 -5.57 -9.77
CA MET A 112 -8.46 -5.48 -10.64
C MET A 112 -7.60 -6.75 -10.57
N GLU A 113 -7.43 -7.31 -9.38
CA GLU A 113 -6.70 -8.56 -9.18
C GLU A 113 -7.38 -9.72 -9.90
N LYS A 114 -8.70 -9.84 -9.75
CA LYS A 114 -9.47 -10.89 -10.43
C LYS A 114 -9.36 -10.79 -11.94
N THR A 115 -9.44 -9.58 -12.48
CA THR A 115 -9.43 -9.34 -13.93
C THR A 115 -8.05 -9.65 -14.55
N ASN A 116 -6.97 -9.39 -13.82
CA ASN A 116 -5.61 -9.49 -14.33
C ASN A 116 -4.87 -10.76 -13.91
N SER A 117 -5.36 -11.46 -12.91
CA SER A 117 -4.73 -12.68 -12.40
C SER A 117 -4.91 -13.82 -13.40
N PRO A 118 -3.86 -14.63 -13.63
CA PRO A 118 -3.98 -15.80 -14.52
C PRO A 118 -4.98 -16.83 -13.99
#